data_98d07712b7ccd83eed66efc92e0f91ae
#
_entry.id   98d07712b7ccd83eed66efc92e0f91ae
#
_cell.length_a   1.000
_cell.length_b   1.000
_cell.length_c   1.000
_cell.angle_alpha   90.00
_cell.angle_beta   90.00
_cell.angle_gamma   90.00
#
_symmetry.space_group_name_H-M   'P 1'
#
loop_
_entity.id
_entity.type
_entity.pdbx_description
1 polymer ?
#
loop_
_entity_poly.entity_id
_entity_poly.type
_entity_poly.pdbx_seq_one_letter_code
_entity_poly.pdbx_strand_id
1 'polypeptide(L)'
;IEEHQKVMVQYGATWCGNCKITKPKFKRFAREHEDILFVYVDAEKYPESRQLANVSNLPTFASFKDGKLVEEAQGNKIETIEQVLNAIASN
;
A
#
# COMPACT_ATOMS: atom_id res chain seq x y z
N ILE A 1 -8.18 -9.38 -3.21
CA ILE A 1 -8.20 -8.29 -4.19
C ILE A 1 -9.18 -8.67 -5.30
N GLU A 2 -10.18 -7.86 -5.46
CA GLU A 2 -11.22 -8.11 -6.46
C GLU A 2 -10.85 -7.52 -7.82
N GLU A 3 -11.39 -8.12 -8.88
CA GLU A 3 -11.30 -7.56 -10.20
C GLU A 3 -12.04 -6.23 -10.27
N HIS A 4 -11.65 -5.36 -11.18
CA HIS A 4 -12.25 -4.04 -11.42
C HIS A 4 -11.99 -3.02 -10.33
N GLN A 5 -11.19 -3.39 -9.32
CA GLN A 5 -10.90 -2.45 -8.26
C GLN A 5 -9.46 -1.95 -8.33
N LYS A 6 -9.33 -0.70 -7.95
CA LYS A 6 -8.03 -0.13 -7.64
C LYS A 6 -7.79 -0.32 -6.16
N VAL A 7 -6.67 -0.92 -5.81
CA VAL A 7 -6.33 -1.23 -4.41
C VAL A 7 -4.96 -0.66 -4.09
N MET A 8 -4.88 0.03 -2.97
CA MET A 8 -3.62 0.55 -2.43
C MET A 8 -3.34 -0.16 -1.13
N VAL A 9 -2.15 -0.76 -1.00
CA VAL A 9 -1.80 -1.57 0.16
C VAL A 9 -0.57 -1.00 0.86
N GLN A 10 -0.63 -0.90 2.18
CA GLN A 10 0.54 -0.67 3.00
C GLN A 10 0.88 -1.96 3.74
N TYR A 11 2.05 -2.50 3.48
CA TYR A 11 2.58 -3.63 4.24
C TYR A 11 3.34 -3.09 5.44
N GLY A 12 3.03 -3.57 6.62
CA GLY A 12 3.66 -3.12 7.84
C GLY A 12 3.81 -4.23 8.87
N ALA A 13 4.19 -3.86 10.08
CA ALA A 13 4.29 -4.77 11.21
C ALA A 13 4.11 -3.98 12.50
N THR A 14 3.75 -4.67 13.58
CA THR A 14 3.49 -4.00 14.86
C THR A 14 4.74 -3.34 15.44
N TRP A 15 5.92 -3.89 15.15
CA TRP A 15 7.19 -3.34 15.65
C TRP A 15 7.76 -2.23 14.77
N CYS A 16 7.16 -2.00 13.62
CA CYS A 16 7.69 -1.05 12.63
C CYS A 16 7.31 0.38 12.97
N GLY A 17 8.27 1.16 13.46
CA GLY A 17 8.03 2.56 13.80
C GLY A 17 7.66 3.42 12.60
N ASN A 18 8.34 3.20 11.47
CA ASN A 18 8.04 3.94 10.23
C ASN A 18 6.64 3.62 9.71
N CYS A 19 6.18 2.39 9.90
CA CYS A 19 4.83 2.01 9.51
C CYS A 19 3.79 2.78 10.31
N LYS A 20 4.05 3.01 11.59
CA LYS A 20 3.15 3.78 12.45
C LYS A 20 3.12 5.24 12.06
N ILE A 21 4.24 5.78 11.61
CA ILE A 21 4.32 7.17 11.14
C ILE A 21 3.57 7.35 9.82
N THR A 22 3.67 6.39 8.92
CA THR A 22 3.05 6.49 7.60
C THR A 22 1.57 6.12 7.61
N LYS A 23 1.11 5.33 8.57
CA LYS A 23 -0.28 4.87 8.62
C LYS A 23 -1.31 6.01 8.62
N PRO A 24 -1.13 7.09 9.42
CA PRO A 24 -2.07 8.22 9.35
C PRO A 24 -2.07 8.91 7.99
N LYS A 25 -0.92 9.00 7.36
CA LYS A 25 -0.79 9.60 6.02
C LYS A 25 -1.52 8.75 4.99
N PHE A 26 -1.37 7.43 5.10
CA PHE A 26 -2.05 6.47 4.24
C PHE A 26 -3.56 6.60 4.39
N LYS A 27 -4.05 6.72 5.62
CA LYS A 27 -5.48 6.90 5.88
C LYS A 27 -6.02 8.22 5.32
N ARG A 28 -5.20 9.27 5.34
CA ARG A 28 -5.60 10.55 4.76
C ARG A 28 -5.81 10.43 3.25
N PHE A 29 -4.90 9.74 2.57
CA PHE A 29 -5.07 9.47 1.14
C PHE A 29 -6.33 8.64 0.87
N ALA A 30 -6.64 7.71 1.77
CA ALA A 30 -7.85 6.91 1.63
C ALA A 30 -9.11 7.76 1.62
N ARG A 31 -9.14 8.82 2.45
CA ARG A 31 -10.27 9.73 2.51
C ARG A 31 -10.38 10.62 1.27
N GLU A 32 -9.24 10.87 0.62
CA GLU A 32 -9.19 11.71 -0.57
C GLU A 32 -9.47 10.95 -1.86
N HIS A 33 -9.39 9.61 -1.81
CA HIS A 33 -9.55 8.75 -2.98
C HIS A 33 -10.56 7.64 -2.70
N GLU A 34 -11.83 8.00 -2.64
CA GLU A 34 -12.89 7.06 -2.27
C GLU A 34 -13.10 5.95 -3.30
N ASP A 35 -12.64 6.16 -4.53
CA ASP A 35 -12.74 5.17 -5.60
C ASP A 35 -11.65 4.09 -5.51
N ILE A 36 -10.72 4.23 -4.57
CA ILE A 36 -9.63 3.29 -4.36
C ILE A 36 -9.77 2.64 -2.99
N LEU A 37 -9.66 1.32 -2.94
CA LEU A 37 -9.67 0.59 -1.67
C LEU A 37 -8.29 0.66 -1.04
N PHE A 38 -8.20 1.14 0.20
CA PHE A 38 -6.95 1.22 0.94
C PHE A 38 -6.93 0.15 2.01
N VAL A 39 -5.89 -0.69 2.01
CA VAL A 39 -5.76 -1.84 2.91
C VAL A 39 -4.42 -1.78 3.62
N TYR A 40 -4.43 -1.98 4.93
CA TYR A 40 -3.22 -2.15 5.73
C TYR A 40 -3.04 -3.64 6.03
N VAL A 41 -1.88 -4.19 5.71
CA VAL A 41 -1.58 -5.60 5.93
C VAL A 41 -0.39 -5.74 6.86
N ASP A 42 -0.54 -6.55 7.91
CA ASP A 42 0.57 -6.93 8.76
C ASP A 42 1.33 -8.06 8.07
N ALA A 43 2.48 -7.72 7.49
CA ALA A 43 3.24 -8.66 6.67
C ALA A 43 3.90 -9.77 7.51
N GLU A 44 4.01 -9.56 8.82
CA GLU A 44 4.55 -10.59 9.71
C GLU A 44 3.47 -11.57 10.13
N LYS A 45 2.28 -11.05 10.45
CA LYS A 45 1.15 -11.88 10.83
C LYS A 45 0.60 -12.66 9.63
N TYR A 46 0.70 -12.08 8.45
CA TYR A 46 0.22 -12.71 7.20
C TYR A 46 1.36 -12.77 6.18
N PRO A 47 2.33 -13.66 6.39
CA PRO A 47 3.53 -13.70 5.52
C PRO A 47 3.21 -14.02 4.07
N GLU A 48 2.09 -14.67 3.79
CA GLU A 48 1.67 -14.98 2.43
C GLU A 48 1.37 -13.72 1.62
N SER A 49 1.02 -12.62 2.28
CA SER A 49 0.76 -11.34 1.61
C SER A 49 1.98 -10.82 0.87
N ARG A 50 3.18 -11.23 1.29
CA ARG A 50 4.42 -10.82 0.66
C ARG A 50 4.61 -11.41 -0.74
N GLN A 51 3.83 -12.40 -1.10
CA GLN A 51 3.88 -13.00 -2.43
C GLN A 51 3.25 -12.10 -3.49
N LEU A 52 2.44 -11.15 -3.08
CA LEU A 52 1.74 -10.23 -3.99
C LEU A 52 2.64 -9.09 -4.47
N ALA A 53 3.67 -8.75 -3.70
CA ALA A 53 4.59 -7.67 -4.00
C ALA A 53 5.95 -7.96 -3.38
N ASN A 54 6.98 -7.25 -3.82
CA ASN A 54 8.31 -7.38 -3.25
C ASN A 54 8.39 -6.64 -1.92
N VAL A 55 8.21 -7.35 -0.81
CA VAL A 55 8.18 -6.78 0.53
C VAL A 55 9.45 -7.16 1.28
N SER A 56 10.56 -6.50 0.93
CA SER A 56 11.84 -6.75 1.58
C SER A 56 12.09 -5.80 2.75
N ASN A 57 11.48 -4.63 2.76
CA ASN A 57 11.57 -3.65 3.83
C ASN A 57 10.19 -3.13 4.19
N LEU A 58 10.03 -2.57 5.37
CA LEU A 58 8.77 -2.00 5.83
C LEU A 58 8.94 -0.52 6.16
N PRO A 59 7.97 0.31 5.86
CA PRO A 59 6.75 -0.02 5.13
C PRO A 59 7.00 -0.18 3.64
N THR A 60 6.25 -1.07 3.02
CA THR A 60 6.18 -1.19 1.57
C THR A 60 4.78 -0.82 1.13
N PHE A 61 4.68 -0.01 0.08
CA PHE A 61 3.42 0.37 -0.51
C PHE A 61 3.30 -0.29 -1.87
N ALA A 62 2.11 -0.79 -2.18
CA ALA A 62 1.86 -1.43 -3.47
C ALA A 62 0.49 -1.02 -3.97
N SER A 63 0.38 -0.81 -5.26
CA SER A 63 -0.90 -0.51 -5.89
C SER A 63 -1.25 -1.62 -6.88
N PHE A 64 -2.53 -1.94 -6.90
CA PHE A 64 -3.07 -3.02 -7.73
C PHE A 64 -4.24 -2.49 -8.53
N LYS A 65 -4.40 -2.99 -9.73
CA LYS A 65 -5.54 -2.71 -10.58
C LYS A 65 -5.99 -4.02 -11.21
N ASP A 66 -7.27 -4.33 -11.06
CA ASP A 66 -7.86 -5.55 -11.60
C ASP A 66 -7.12 -6.82 -11.13
N GLY A 67 -6.67 -6.79 -9.88
CA GLY A 67 -5.97 -7.92 -9.26
C GLY A 67 -4.50 -8.03 -9.58
N LYS A 68 -3.94 -7.09 -10.35
CA LYS A 68 -2.53 -7.14 -10.76
C LYS A 68 -1.73 -6.02 -10.15
N LEU A 69 -0.51 -6.34 -9.74
CA LEU A 69 0.42 -5.33 -9.22
C LEU A 69 0.80 -4.33 -10.31
N VAL A 70 0.64 -3.05 -10.01
CA VAL A 70 0.96 -1.96 -10.93
C VAL A 70 2.27 -1.29 -10.54
N GLU A 71 2.42 -0.95 -9.25
CA GLU A 71 3.61 -0.25 -8.75
C GLU A 71 3.86 -0.64 -7.30
N GLU A 72 5.13 -0.60 -6.90
CA GLU A 72 5.50 -0.81 -5.50
C GLU A 72 6.71 0.05 -5.16
N ALA A 73 6.79 0.49 -3.91
CA ALA A 73 7.91 1.28 -3.43
C ALA A 73 8.01 1.16 -1.93
N GLN A 74 9.21 1.37 -1.39
CA GLN A 74 9.50 1.26 0.03
C GLN A 74 9.97 2.60 0.57
N GLY A 75 9.61 2.89 1.81
CA GLY A 75 10.04 4.09 2.49
C GLY A 75 8.93 4.76 3.28
N ASN A 76 9.31 5.75 4.09
CA ASN A 76 8.40 6.41 5.02
C ASN A 76 8.00 7.83 4.59
N LYS A 77 8.28 8.21 3.36
CA LYS A 77 7.99 9.55 2.87
C LYS A 77 6.65 9.59 2.16
N ILE A 78 5.99 10.75 2.23
CA ILE A 78 4.74 10.97 1.51
C ILE A 78 4.91 10.73 0.01
N GLU A 79 6.04 11.15 -0.55
CA GLU A 79 6.33 10.97 -1.97
C GLU A 79 6.32 9.50 -2.37
N THR A 80 6.75 8.61 -1.47
CA THR A 80 6.70 7.17 -1.72
C THR A 80 5.26 6.69 -1.90
N ILE A 81 4.38 7.14 -1.01
CA ILE A 81 2.95 6.79 -1.09
C ILE A 81 2.35 7.36 -2.38
N GLU A 82 2.66 8.62 -2.68
CA GLU A 82 2.13 9.28 -3.87
C GLU A 82 2.57 8.60 -5.16
N GLN A 83 3.82 8.19 -5.23
CA GLN A 83 4.34 7.48 -6.40
C GLN A 83 3.52 6.24 -6.71
N VAL A 84 3.27 5.44 -5.68
CA VAL A 84 2.54 4.17 -5.82
C VAL A 84 1.07 4.43 -6.12
N LEU A 85 0.48 5.41 -5.43
CA LEU A 85 -0.93 5.78 -5.62
C LEU A 85 -1.17 6.35 -7.01
N ASN A 86 -0.30 7.22 -7.49
CA ASN A 86 -0.48 7.85 -8.79
C ASN A 86 -0.44 6.86 -9.96
N ALA A 87 0.19 5.72 -9.75
CA ALA A 87 0.24 4.68 -10.77
C ALA A 87 -1.15 4.14 -11.12
N ILE A 88 -2.11 4.24 -10.20
CA ILE A 88 -3.48 3.78 -10.43
C ILE A 88 -4.52 4.90 -10.38
N ALA A 89 -4.17 6.07 -9.84
CA ALA A 89 -5.16 7.13 -9.61
C ALA A 89 -5.62 7.80 -10.90
N SER A 90 -4.80 7.81 -11.93
CA SER A 90 -5.06 8.57 -13.15
C SER A 90 -5.86 7.80 -14.20
N ASN A 91 -6.34 6.64 -13.85
CA ASN A 91 -7.15 5.85 -14.78
C ASN A 91 -8.57 5.71 -14.28
#